data_c89f84ca43fe9f5b10d7e91f3e98840f
#
_entry.id   c89f84ca43fe9f5b10d7e91f3e98840f
#
_cell.length_a   1.000
_cell.length_b   1.000
_cell.length_c   1.000
_cell.angle_alpha   90.00
_cell.angle_beta   90.00
_cell.angle_gamma   90.00
#
_symmetry.space_group_name_H-M   'P 1'
#
loop_
_entity.id
_entity.type
_entity.pdbx_description
1 polymer ?
#
loop_
_entity_poly.entity_id
_entity_poly.type
_entity_poly.pdbx_seq_one_letter_code
_entity_poly.pdbx_strand_id
1 'polypeptide(L)'
;MRAVFGEKGDFESWIELVKLVSGNFPGLDLKCYKDVLIEKIEKKETLVVKEGEKVVGALAFSYEEKELSFLAVHPEYRQENIGTELVKKFASLFEVGTKLSVITYRDGDIKGKGARKLYKKAGFSEGDLITVFDYPCQEFIYIVK
;
A
#
# COMPACT_ATOMS: atom_id res chain seq x y z
N MET A 1 10.98 -3.18 13.08
CA MET A 1 9.50 -3.33 13.12
C MET A 1 9.05 -4.32 12.06
N ARG A 2 8.14 -5.19 12.40
CA ARG A 2 7.69 -6.26 11.49
C ARG A 2 6.30 -5.98 10.93
N ALA A 3 6.10 -6.37 9.68
CA ALA A 3 4.78 -6.34 9.08
C ALA A 3 4.01 -7.59 9.48
N VAL A 4 2.79 -7.41 9.97
CA VAL A 4 1.89 -8.49 10.38
C VAL A 4 0.50 -8.23 9.79
N PHE A 5 -0.34 -9.25 9.76
CA PHE A 5 -1.72 -9.07 9.28
C PHE A 5 -2.47 -8.09 10.20
N GLY A 6 -3.25 -7.20 9.57
CA GLY A 6 -4.13 -6.30 10.31
C GLY A 6 -5.27 -7.06 10.94
N GLU A 7 -5.71 -6.60 12.12
CA GLU A 7 -6.80 -7.19 12.87
C GLU A 7 -7.89 -6.14 13.13
N LYS A 8 -9.05 -6.58 13.59
CA LYS A 8 -10.15 -5.66 13.90
C LYS A 8 -9.76 -4.56 14.88
N GLY A 9 -8.91 -4.91 15.85
CA GLY A 9 -8.41 -3.93 16.83
C GLY A 9 -7.53 -2.83 16.23
N ASP A 10 -7.05 -3.02 15.01
CA ASP A 10 -6.19 -2.05 14.32
C ASP A 10 -6.99 -1.02 13.52
N PHE A 11 -8.31 -1.25 13.35
CA PHE A 11 -9.14 -0.42 12.48
C PHE A 11 -9.04 1.07 12.79
N GLU A 12 -9.27 1.45 14.04
CA GLU A 12 -9.29 2.86 14.42
C GLU A 12 -7.95 3.54 14.17
N SER A 13 -6.86 2.89 14.54
CA SER A 13 -5.51 3.43 14.33
C SER A 13 -5.15 3.50 12.84
N TRP A 14 -5.61 2.52 12.06
CA TRP A 14 -5.44 2.55 10.60
C TRP A 14 -6.14 3.78 10.01
N ILE A 15 -7.39 4.04 10.42
CA ILE A 15 -8.14 5.18 9.91
C ILE A 15 -7.47 6.52 10.31
N GLU A 16 -6.92 6.59 11.51
CA GLU A 16 -6.17 7.78 11.92
C GLU A 16 -4.97 8.02 11.00
N LEU A 17 -4.28 6.97 10.62
CA LEU A 17 -3.17 7.06 9.66
C LEU A 17 -3.66 7.57 8.29
N VAL A 18 -4.78 7.04 7.80
CA VAL A 18 -5.35 7.46 6.52
C VAL A 18 -5.68 8.96 6.55
N LYS A 19 -6.31 9.42 7.63
CA LYS A 19 -6.63 10.85 7.79
C LYS A 19 -5.38 11.71 7.75
N LEU A 20 -4.32 11.25 8.39
CA LEU A 20 -3.06 11.99 8.46
C LEU A 20 -2.40 12.15 7.09
N VAL A 21 -2.52 11.14 6.23
CA VAL A 21 -1.89 11.14 4.90
C VAL A 21 -2.87 11.41 3.76
N SER A 22 -4.10 11.79 4.08
CA SER A 22 -5.17 11.95 3.07
C SER A 22 -4.82 12.91 1.93
N GLY A 23 -3.93 13.87 2.17
CA GLY A 23 -3.45 14.77 1.12
C GLY A 23 -2.75 14.07 -0.03
N ASN A 24 -2.22 12.87 0.20
CA ASN A 24 -1.56 12.06 -0.83
C ASN A 24 -2.55 11.23 -1.65
N PHE A 25 -3.83 11.26 -1.30
CA PHE A 25 -4.87 10.47 -1.95
C PHE A 25 -6.08 11.36 -2.28
N PRO A 26 -5.92 12.28 -3.26
CA PRO A 26 -7.02 13.19 -3.63
C PRO A 26 -8.23 12.39 -4.10
N GLY A 27 -9.41 12.82 -3.66
CA GLY A 27 -10.66 12.15 -4.01
C GLY A 27 -10.99 10.92 -3.16
N LEU A 28 -10.19 10.62 -2.14
CA LEU A 28 -10.46 9.49 -1.26
C LEU A 28 -11.74 9.75 -0.46
N ASP A 29 -12.73 8.85 -0.59
CA ASP A 29 -13.97 8.90 0.18
C ASP A 29 -13.79 8.03 1.42
N LEU A 30 -13.65 8.67 2.57
CA LEU A 30 -13.35 7.97 3.82
C LEU A 30 -14.44 6.97 4.23
N LYS A 31 -15.69 7.30 3.95
CA LYS A 31 -16.81 6.41 4.29
C LYS A 31 -16.71 5.10 3.49
N CYS A 32 -16.53 5.20 2.19
CA CYS A 32 -16.35 4.02 1.34
C CYS A 32 -15.08 3.26 1.71
N TYR A 33 -14.03 3.99 2.04
CA TYR A 33 -12.77 3.39 2.46
C TYR A 33 -12.94 2.52 3.70
N LYS A 34 -13.68 3.01 4.69
CA LYS A 34 -13.93 2.26 5.94
C LYS A 34 -14.63 0.94 5.67
N ASP A 35 -15.63 0.95 4.80
CA ASP A 35 -16.36 -0.27 4.44
C ASP A 35 -15.46 -1.30 3.76
N VAL A 36 -14.64 -0.84 2.83
CA VAL A 36 -13.67 -1.70 2.15
C VAL A 36 -12.63 -2.23 3.11
N LEU A 37 -12.15 -1.40 4.03
CA LEU A 37 -11.14 -1.80 5.00
C LEU A 37 -11.64 -2.93 5.92
N ILE A 38 -12.88 -2.83 6.39
CA ILE A 38 -13.47 -3.88 7.23
C ILE A 38 -13.45 -5.21 6.49
N GLU A 39 -13.88 -5.21 5.24
CA GLU A 39 -13.89 -6.40 4.40
C GLU A 39 -12.48 -6.95 4.17
N LYS A 40 -11.52 -6.06 3.89
CA LYS A 40 -10.12 -6.46 3.67
C LYS A 40 -9.51 -7.08 4.91
N ILE A 41 -9.80 -6.55 6.09
CA ILE A 41 -9.30 -7.12 7.35
C ILE A 41 -9.86 -8.54 7.54
N GLU A 42 -11.15 -8.73 7.29
CA GLU A 42 -11.78 -10.05 7.40
C GLU A 42 -11.18 -11.07 6.44
N LYS A 43 -10.83 -10.64 5.24
CA LYS A 43 -10.22 -11.51 4.22
C LYS A 43 -8.73 -11.73 4.41
N LYS A 44 -8.12 -11.10 5.41
CA LYS A 44 -6.67 -11.12 5.65
C LYS A 44 -5.90 -10.57 4.46
N GLU A 45 -6.41 -9.50 3.89
CA GLU A 45 -5.79 -8.76 2.80
C GLU A 45 -5.23 -7.43 3.26
N THR A 46 -4.77 -7.37 4.51
CA THR A 46 -4.16 -6.18 5.09
C THR A 46 -2.89 -6.55 5.85
N LEU A 47 -1.92 -5.64 5.80
CA LEU A 47 -0.69 -5.74 6.57
C LEU A 47 -0.46 -4.43 7.31
N VAL A 48 0.05 -4.52 8.52
CA VAL A 48 0.36 -3.34 9.33
C VAL A 48 1.75 -3.47 9.95
N VAL A 49 2.36 -2.32 10.20
CA VAL A 49 3.50 -2.20 11.09
C VAL A 49 3.04 -1.30 12.23
N LYS A 50 3.26 -1.74 13.45
CA LYS A 50 2.80 -1.02 14.65
C LYS A 50 3.94 -0.67 15.57
N GLU A 51 3.81 0.49 16.20
CA GLU A 51 4.62 0.83 17.37
C GLU A 51 3.67 0.82 18.57
N GLY A 52 3.82 -0.19 19.42
CA GLY A 52 2.80 -0.45 20.44
C GLY A 52 1.49 -0.82 19.76
N GLU A 53 0.43 -0.05 20.03
CA GLU A 53 -0.88 -0.26 19.40
C GLU A 53 -1.14 0.69 18.24
N LYS A 54 -0.18 1.57 17.94
CA LYS A 54 -0.33 2.57 16.91
C LYS A 54 0.11 2.02 15.56
N VAL A 55 -0.77 2.06 14.57
CA VAL A 55 -0.44 1.69 13.19
C VAL A 55 0.39 2.81 12.57
N VAL A 56 1.64 2.50 12.24
CA VAL A 56 2.55 3.47 11.62
C VAL A 56 2.84 3.16 10.15
N GLY A 57 2.42 1.99 9.69
CA GLY A 57 2.45 1.61 8.29
C GLY A 57 1.29 0.69 7.99
N ALA A 58 0.70 0.83 6.81
CA ALA A 58 -0.48 0.05 6.42
C ALA A 58 -0.44 -0.26 4.93
N LEU A 59 -0.76 -1.50 4.59
CA LEU A 59 -0.84 -1.96 3.21
C LEU A 59 -2.08 -2.81 3.05
N ALA A 60 -2.88 -2.52 2.02
CA ALA A 60 -4.01 -3.34 1.63
C ALA A 60 -3.77 -3.91 0.24
N PHE A 61 -4.24 -5.11 -0.01
CA PHE A 61 -4.00 -5.81 -1.26
C PHE A 61 -5.14 -6.75 -1.60
N SER A 62 -5.09 -7.33 -2.79
CA SER A 62 -6.05 -8.35 -3.24
C SER A 62 -5.30 -9.60 -3.64
N TYR A 63 -5.67 -10.74 -3.05
CA TYR A 63 -5.15 -12.04 -3.50
C TYR A 63 -5.62 -12.37 -4.91
N GLU A 64 -6.90 -12.09 -5.18
CA GLU A 64 -7.50 -12.39 -6.48
C GLU A 64 -6.87 -11.57 -7.60
N GLU A 65 -6.77 -10.27 -7.40
CA GLU A 65 -6.21 -9.36 -8.40
C GLU A 65 -4.68 -9.35 -8.42
N LYS A 66 -4.05 -9.91 -7.38
CA LYS A 66 -2.60 -9.90 -7.20
C LYS A 66 -2.05 -8.47 -7.25
N GLU A 67 -2.77 -7.58 -6.60
CA GLU A 67 -2.52 -6.15 -6.65
C GLU A 67 -2.38 -5.55 -5.27
N LEU A 68 -1.38 -4.65 -5.14
CA LEU A 68 -1.25 -3.79 -3.97
C LEU A 68 -2.19 -2.61 -4.18
N SER A 69 -3.21 -2.50 -3.33
CA SER A 69 -4.28 -1.51 -3.49
C SER A 69 -4.03 -0.20 -2.75
N PHE A 70 -3.32 -0.26 -1.64
CA PHE A 70 -3.10 0.91 -0.79
C PHE A 70 -1.84 0.73 0.04
N LEU A 71 -1.05 1.79 0.16
CA LEU A 71 0.14 1.80 0.99
C LEU A 71 0.29 3.18 1.63
N ALA A 72 0.44 3.21 2.94
CA ALA A 72 0.69 4.45 3.66
C ALA A 72 1.69 4.22 4.78
N VAL A 73 2.56 5.20 5.01
CA VAL A 73 3.52 5.20 6.11
C VAL A 73 3.40 6.52 6.84
N HIS A 74 3.35 6.45 8.16
CA HIS A 74 3.28 7.64 9.01
C HIS A 74 4.45 8.57 8.71
N PRO A 75 4.23 9.87 8.51
CA PRO A 75 5.31 10.80 8.13
C PRO A 75 6.51 10.80 9.06
N GLU A 76 6.31 10.60 10.35
CA GLU A 76 7.40 10.58 11.33
C GLU A 76 8.22 9.28 11.32
N TYR A 77 7.76 8.27 10.56
CA TYR A 77 8.40 6.94 10.52
C TYR A 77 8.94 6.58 9.14
N ARG A 78 8.94 7.52 8.20
CA ARG A 78 9.27 7.21 6.79
C ARG A 78 10.68 6.74 6.52
N GLN A 79 11.62 7.04 7.39
CA GLN A 79 13.02 6.64 7.16
C GLN A 79 13.43 5.37 7.90
N GLU A 80 12.45 4.60 8.34
CA GLU A 80 12.69 3.36 9.08
C GLU A 80 12.42 2.09 8.26
N ASN A 81 12.37 2.22 6.94
CA ASN A 81 12.14 1.11 6.00
C ASN A 81 10.81 0.38 6.17
N ILE A 82 9.81 1.04 6.78
CA ILE A 82 8.50 0.45 7.04
C ILE A 82 7.79 0.07 5.74
N GLY A 83 7.81 0.97 4.75
CA GLY A 83 7.18 0.70 3.45
C GLY A 83 7.83 -0.50 2.77
N THR A 84 9.15 -0.58 2.80
CA THR A 84 9.88 -1.71 2.22
C THR A 84 9.50 -3.02 2.92
N GLU A 85 9.41 -3.00 4.25
CA GLU A 85 9.02 -4.17 5.03
C GLU A 85 7.62 -4.65 4.66
N LEU A 86 6.67 -3.72 4.51
CA LEU A 86 5.31 -4.03 4.10
C LEU A 86 5.26 -4.67 2.71
N VAL A 87 5.97 -4.08 1.75
CA VAL A 87 5.97 -4.59 0.37
C VAL A 87 6.64 -5.96 0.29
N LYS A 88 7.72 -6.17 1.03
CA LYS A 88 8.38 -7.48 1.07
C LYS A 88 7.47 -8.54 1.67
N LYS A 89 6.76 -8.21 2.75
CA LYS A 89 5.81 -9.14 3.37
C LYS A 89 4.70 -9.49 2.40
N PHE A 90 4.14 -8.48 1.72
CA PHE A 90 3.13 -8.67 0.69
C PHE A 90 3.61 -9.66 -0.38
N ALA A 91 4.78 -9.42 -0.95
CA ALA A 91 5.34 -10.32 -1.98
C ALA A 91 5.52 -11.75 -1.47
N SER A 92 5.91 -11.91 -0.20
CA SER A 92 6.15 -13.22 0.39
C SER A 92 4.88 -14.08 0.54
N LEU A 93 3.71 -13.48 0.40
CA LEU A 93 2.44 -14.19 0.51
C LEU A 93 2.04 -14.92 -0.78
N PHE A 94 2.80 -14.75 -1.84
CA PHE A 94 2.50 -15.30 -3.16
C PHE A 94 3.58 -16.27 -3.60
N GLU A 95 3.20 -17.21 -4.45
CA GLU A 95 4.14 -18.20 -5.00
C GLU A 95 5.16 -17.56 -5.94
N VAL A 96 6.34 -18.16 -6.00
CA VAL A 96 7.39 -17.77 -6.93
C VAL A 96 6.82 -17.78 -8.35
N GLY A 97 7.13 -16.73 -9.10
CA GLY A 97 6.63 -16.57 -10.47
C GLY A 97 5.33 -15.78 -10.58
N THR A 98 4.67 -15.49 -9.46
CA THR A 98 3.44 -14.69 -9.49
C THR A 98 3.75 -13.26 -9.92
N LYS A 99 2.90 -12.73 -10.80
CA LYS A 99 2.99 -11.34 -11.24
C LYS A 99 2.15 -10.47 -10.33
N LEU A 100 2.80 -9.61 -9.58
CA LEU A 100 2.14 -8.63 -8.71
C LEU A 100 2.15 -7.26 -9.38
N SER A 101 1.13 -6.46 -9.11
CA SER A 101 1.05 -5.12 -9.68
C SER A 101 0.67 -4.08 -8.63
N VAL A 102 0.99 -2.84 -8.93
CA VAL A 102 0.53 -1.67 -8.18
C VAL A 102 0.39 -0.52 -9.17
N ILE A 103 -0.64 0.31 -8.96
CA ILE A 103 -0.87 1.50 -9.78
C ILE A 103 -0.45 2.71 -8.95
N THR A 104 0.38 3.57 -9.53
CA THR A 104 0.84 4.78 -8.87
C THR A 104 0.91 5.93 -9.87
N TYR A 105 1.37 7.09 -9.42
CA TYR A 105 1.48 8.27 -10.27
C TYR A 105 2.64 8.12 -11.26
N ARG A 106 2.59 8.92 -12.35
CA ARG A 106 3.65 8.90 -13.36
C ARG A 106 4.90 9.60 -12.86
N ASP A 107 6.01 9.31 -13.53
CA ASP A 107 7.27 9.99 -13.28
C ASP A 107 7.09 11.50 -13.50
N GLY A 108 7.65 12.30 -12.60
CA GLY A 108 7.50 13.76 -12.62
C GLY A 108 6.32 14.27 -11.80
N ASP A 109 5.39 13.41 -11.40
CA ASP A 109 4.30 13.81 -10.51
C ASP A 109 4.82 13.79 -9.07
N ILE A 110 4.83 14.96 -8.43
CA ILE A 110 5.38 15.09 -7.08
C ILE A 110 4.67 14.20 -6.06
N LYS A 111 3.39 13.92 -6.28
CA LYS A 111 2.59 13.07 -5.38
C LYS A 111 3.09 11.63 -5.33
N GLY A 112 3.68 11.15 -6.43
CA GLY A 112 4.13 9.76 -6.53
C GLY A 112 5.61 9.56 -6.28
N LYS A 113 6.37 10.62 -6.05
CA LYS A 113 7.83 10.53 -5.97
C LYS A 113 8.30 9.51 -4.94
N GLY A 114 7.76 9.56 -3.73
CA GLY A 114 8.15 8.64 -2.67
C GLY A 114 7.73 7.20 -2.94
N ALA A 115 6.50 7.00 -3.41
CA ALA A 115 5.98 5.67 -3.70
C ALA A 115 6.73 5.00 -4.84
N ARG A 116 6.99 5.74 -5.93
CA ARG A 116 7.75 5.21 -7.07
C ARG A 116 9.13 4.74 -6.65
N LYS A 117 9.81 5.54 -5.83
CA LYS A 117 11.13 5.20 -5.31
C LYS A 117 11.08 3.93 -4.47
N LEU A 118 10.07 3.81 -3.62
CA LEU A 118 9.86 2.64 -2.78
C LEU A 118 9.64 1.38 -3.62
N TYR A 119 8.77 1.44 -4.62
CA TYR A 119 8.48 0.29 -5.46
C TYR A 119 9.70 -0.16 -6.25
N LYS A 120 10.45 0.77 -6.81
CA LYS A 120 11.70 0.45 -7.52
C LYS A 120 12.72 -0.20 -6.60
N LYS A 121 12.86 0.33 -5.38
CA LYS A 121 13.77 -0.24 -4.38
C LYS A 121 13.35 -1.67 -4.00
N ALA A 122 12.05 -1.94 -3.97
CA ALA A 122 11.54 -3.27 -3.66
C ALA A 122 11.62 -4.25 -4.83
N GLY A 123 12.06 -3.79 -6.00
CA GLY A 123 12.25 -4.66 -7.17
C GLY A 123 11.17 -4.56 -8.23
N PHE A 124 10.19 -3.67 -8.07
CA PHE A 124 9.17 -3.44 -9.08
C PHE A 124 9.76 -2.69 -10.27
N SER A 125 9.26 -3.02 -11.46
CA SER A 125 9.63 -2.36 -12.71
C SER A 125 8.49 -1.55 -13.24
N GLU A 126 8.81 -0.46 -13.95
CA GLU A 126 7.80 0.37 -14.60
C GLU A 126 7.11 -0.42 -15.70
N GLY A 127 5.79 -0.42 -15.67
CA GLY A 127 4.95 -1.05 -16.68
C GLY A 127 4.22 -0.02 -17.51
N ASP A 128 2.98 -0.35 -17.89
CA ASP A 128 2.20 0.49 -18.81
C ASP A 128 1.77 1.82 -18.20
N LEU A 129 1.74 2.85 -19.03
CA LEU A 129 1.12 4.13 -18.68
C LEU A 129 -0.39 3.95 -18.87
N ILE A 130 -1.14 4.30 -17.83
CA ILE A 130 -2.59 4.14 -17.83
C ILE A 130 -3.25 5.41 -17.28
N THR A 131 -4.57 5.49 -17.38
CA THR A 131 -5.34 6.59 -16.81
C THR A 131 -6.39 6.01 -15.89
N VAL A 132 -6.45 6.53 -14.66
CA VAL A 132 -7.42 6.08 -13.66
C VAL A 132 -8.25 7.29 -13.24
N PHE A 133 -9.57 7.24 -13.45
CA PHE A 133 -10.48 8.35 -13.18
C PHE A 133 -9.96 9.65 -13.81
N ASP A 134 -9.56 9.58 -15.08
CA ASP A 134 -9.00 10.71 -15.86
C ASP A 134 -7.67 11.25 -15.32
N TYR A 135 -7.03 10.56 -14.38
CA TYR A 135 -5.73 10.96 -13.86
C TYR A 135 -4.62 10.08 -14.44
N PRO A 136 -3.52 10.70 -14.95
CA PRO A 136 -2.39 9.92 -15.48
C PRO A 136 -1.70 9.10 -14.40
N CYS A 137 -1.63 7.81 -14.63
CA CYS A 137 -1.00 6.86 -13.69
C CYS A 137 -0.06 5.91 -14.45
N GLN A 138 0.63 5.08 -13.71
CA GLN A 138 1.49 4.05 -14.27
C GLN A 138 1.38 2.78 -13.44
N GLU A 139 1.34 1.64 -14.11
CA GLU A 139 1.38 0.35 -13.45
C GLU A 139 2.83 -0.06 -13.21
N PHE A 140 3.12 -0.59 -12.02
CA PHE A 140 4.41 -1.18 -11.70
C PHE A 140 4.21 -2.67 -11.51
N ILE A 141 5.18 -3.46 -11.93
CA ILE A 141 5.10 -4.93 -11.97
C ILE A 141 6.26 -5.54 -11.17
N TYR A 142 5.96 -6.58 -10.41
CA TYR A 142 6.98 -7.38 -9.74
C TYR A 142 6.68 -8.87 -9.95
N ILE A 143 7.69 -9.63 -10.36
CA ILE A 143 7.56 -11.08 -10.45
C ILE A 143 8.21 -11.69 -9.21
N VAL A 144 7.42 -12.43 -8.43
CA VAL A 144 7.89 -13.01 -7.17
C VAL A 144 9.04 -13.97 -7.43
N LYS A 145 10.12 -13.81 -6.68
CA LYS A 145 11.34 -14.61 -6.80
C LYS A 145 11.47 -15.66 -5.71
#